data_e85f3120e169c52a99389f2f2bffda56
#
_entry.id   e85f3120e169c52a99389f2f2bffda56
#
_cell.length_a   1.000
_cell.length_b   1.000
_cell.length_c   1.000
_cell.angle_alpha   90.00
_cell.angle_beta   90.00
_cell.angle_gamma   90.00
#
_symmetry.space_group_name_H-M   'P 1'
#
loop_
_entity.id
_entity.type
_entity.pdbx_description
1 polymer ?
#
loop_
_entity_poly.entity_id
_entity_poly.type
_entity_poly.pdbx_seq_one_letter_code
_entity_poly.pdbx_strand_id
1 'polypeptide(L)'
;MQESIDQNGKAYSRFWFILTLLLGTFTMSISQSSLSTAYPTLMQNFGISADTVQWLTTGFMLVMCVSMPISPWMLNNLSFRQMFIGALALFDVGSLMIVFTPASWGVNGFWFMMIGRVMEAFAVGVLFPSYQTVLLEITPKDERGTTMGIAGLVMGSALACGPIISGIVLKFFDWKSLFILFMIIITAVIIMAGSGLIRNVMDRHETSLDWLSVFLSIGLIGIMYVVNQIGKHHVNWAFNWGLLIISLIAVVLFCVRQFKLKTPLL
;
A
#
# COMPACT_ATOMS: atom_id res chain seq x y z
N MET A 1 11.97 23.66 -17.97
CA MET A 1 11.69 22.28 -17.49
C MET A 1 12.95 21.47 -17.77
N GLN A 2 13.57 20.92 -16.75
CA GLN A 2 14.76 20.06 -16.97
C GLN A 2 14.29 18.76 -17.63
N GLU A 3 14.74 18.52 -18.84
CA GLU A 3 14.58 17.25 -19.53
C GLU A 3 15.59 16.25 -18.94
N SER A 4 15.07 15.18 -18.38
CA SER A 4 15.86 14.04 -17.92
C SER A 4 15.81 12.95 -18.99
N ILE A 5 16.86 12.12 -19.07
CA ILE A 5 16.97 11.06 -20.06
C ILE A 5 16.66 9.72 -19.38
N ASP A 6 15.82 8.90 -19.98
CA ASP A 6 15.54 7.53 -19.53
C ASP A 6 16.65 6.55 -19.94
N GLN A 7 16.59 5.31 -19.50
CA GLN A 7 17.54 4.25 -19.86
C GLN A 7 17.66 3.99 -21.36
N ASN A 8 16.65 4.35 -22.16
CA ASN A 8 16.60 4.19 -23.60
C ASN A 8 17.06 5.45 -24.35
N GLY A 9 17.64 6.45 -23.66
CA GLY A 9 18.09 7.70 -24.24
C GLY A 9 16.96 8.65 -24.66
N LYS A 10 15.72 8.42 -24.22
CA LYS A 10 14.58 9.29 -24.53
C LYS A 10 14.38 10.33 -23.43
N ALA A 11 14.26 11.58 -23.84
CA ALA A 11 13.95 12.69 -22.95
C ALA A 11 12.54 12.52 -22.35
N TYR A 12 12.40 12.85 -21.07
CA TYR A 12 11.12 12.91 -20.37
C TYR A 12 11.05 14.11 -19.44
N SER A 13 9.84 14.59 -19.16
CA SER A 13 9.61 15.66 -18.22
C SER A 13 9.57 15.11 -16.80
N ARG A 14 10.58 15.47 -15.97
CA ARG A 14 10.65 15.08 -14.56
C ARG A 14 9.42 15.52 -13.77
N PHE A 15 8.88 16.71 -14.07
CA PHE A 15 7.68 17.22 -13.41
C PHE A 15 6.47 16.31 -13.61
N TRP A 16 6.16 15.93 -14.84
CA TRP A 16 5.03 15.05 -15.15
C TRP A 16 5.22 13.64 -14.60
N PHE A 17 6.46 13.16 -14.57
CA PHE A 17 6.79 11.87 -13.94
C PHE A 17 6.48 11.91 -12.45
N ILE A 18 7.02 12.90 -11.71
CA ILE A 18 6.79 13.06 -10.26
C ILE A 18 5.31 13.29 -9.96
N LEU A 19 4.62 14.10 -10.75
CA LEU A 19 3.19 14.36 -10.59
C LEU A 19 2.37 13.08 -10.72
N THR A 20 2.61 12.28 -11.77
CA THR A 20 1.91 11.00 -11.98
C THR A 20 2.19 10.00 -10.84
N LEU A 21 3.45 9.94 -10.42
CA LEU A 21 3.88 9.08 -9.31
C LEU A 21 3.20 9.46 -8.00
N LEU A 22 3.24 10.74 -7.64
CA LEU A 22 2.64 11.23 -6.41
C LEU A 22 1.11 11.17 -6.45
N LEU A 23 0.48 11.38 -7.59
CA LEU A 23 -0.98 11.30 -7.71
C LEU A 23 -1.49 9.87 -7.47
N GLY A 24 -0.82 8.86 -8.01
CA GLY A 24 -1.16 7.46 -7.77
C GLY A 24 -1.00 7.06 -6.30
N THR A 25 0.17 7.35 -5.71
CA THR A 25 0.44 7.02 -4.30
C THR A 25 -0.42 7.83 -3.32
N PHE A 26 -0.72 9.09 -3.64
CA PHE A 26 -1.63 9.95 -2.89
C PHE A 26 -3.05 9.36 -2.85
N THR A 27 -3.58 8.92 -4.01
CA THR A 27 -4.92 8.33 -4.08
C THR A 27 -5.01 7.03 -3.28
N MET A 28 -3.99 6.18 -3.34
CA MET A 28 -3.93 4.98 -2.51
C MET A 28 -3.92 5.32 -1.01
N SER A 29 -3.18 6.36 -0.60
CA SER A 29 -3.12 6.81 0.80
C SER A 29 -4.46 7.38 1.28
N ILE A 30 -5.17 8.13 0.45
CA ILE A 30 -6.53 8.62 0.77
C ILE A 30 -7.48 7.45 0.94
N SER A 31 -7.45 6.46 0.04
CA SER A 31 -8.30 5.27 0.14
C SER A 31 -8.09 4.54 1.48
N GLN A 32 -6.83 4.43 1.92
CA GLN A 32 -6.52 3.82 3.21
C GLN A 32 -7.13 4.59 4.39
N SER A 33 -7.01 5.91 4.41
CA SER A 33 -7.45 6.75 5.55
C SER A 33 -8.95 7.03 5.56
N SER A 34 -9.62 7.00 4.39
CA SER A 34 -11.03 7.34 4.24
C SER A 34 -11.99 6.26 4.77
N LEU A 35 -11.55 5.01 4.84
CA LEU A 35 -12.43 3.88 5.14
C LEU A 35 -12.96 3.88 6.55
N SER A 36 -12.21 4.39 7.53
CA SER A 36 -12.62 4.44 8.93
C SER A 36 -13.92 5.23 9.14
N THR A 37 -14.17 6.24 8.32
CA THR A 37 -15.40 7.04 8.35
C THR A 37 -16.63 6.23 7.89
N ALA A 38 -16.43 5.21 7.05
CA ALA A 38 -17.50 4.34 6.55
C ALA A 38 -17.84 3.18 7.50
N TYR A 39 -17.12 2.97 8.60
CA TYR A 39 -17.34 1.85 9.53
C TYR A 39 -18.78 1.72 10.05
N PRO A 40 -19.43 2.78 10.52
CA PRO A 40 -20.82 2.67 11.01
C PRO A 40 -21.77 2.13 9.93
N THR A 41 -21.61 2.61 8.69
CA THR A 41 -22.41 2.17 7.54
C THR A 41 -22.13 0.71 7.18
N LEU A 42 -20.86 0.30 7.20
CA LEU A 42 -20.46 -1.08 6.92
C LEU A 42 -20.97 -2.05 7.99
N MET A 43 -20.90 -1.66 9.27
CA MET A 43 -21.43 -2.46 10.37
C MET A 43 -22.94 -2.72 10.21
N GLN A 44 -23.69 -1.70 9.81
CA GLN A 44 -25.14 -1.84 9.57
C GLN A 44 -25.42 -2.70 8.33
N ASN A 45 -24.70 -2.47 7.24
CA ASN A 45 -24.95 -3.17 5.96
C ASN A 45 -24.61 -4.66 6.01
N PHE A 46 -23.55 -5.04 6.75
CA PHE A 46 -23.08 -6.43 6.83
C PHE A 46 -23.50 -7.13 8.13
N GLY A 47 -24.12 -6.41 9.09
CA GLY A 47 -24.52 -6.97 10.39
C GLY A 47 -23.33 -7.44 11.24
N ILE A 48 -22.20 -6.71 11.21
CA ILE A 48 -20.95 -7.05 11.87
C ILE A 48 -20.65 -6.13 13.06
N SER A 49 -19.84 -6.64 14.00
CA SER A 49 -19.40 -5.88 15.16
C SER A 49 -18.29 -4.87 14.83
N ALA A 50 -18.06 -3.91 15.75
CA ALA A 50 -16.96 -2.96 15.65
C ALA A 50 -15.59 -3.64 15.59
N ASP A 51 -15.39 -4.73 16.34
CA ASP A 51 -14.15 -5.51 16.32
C ASP A 51 -13.92 -6.16 14.95
N THR A 52 -15.00 -6.60 14.31
CA THR A 52 -14.91 -7.22 12.97
C THR A 52 -14.59 -6.19 11.90
N VAL A 53 -15.24 -5.02 11.90
CA VAL A 53 -15.01 -4.00 10.88
C VAL A 53 -13.58 -3.42 10.95
N GLN A 54 -12.96 -3.39 12.13
CA GLN A 54 -11.57 -2.94 12.30
C GLN A 54 -10.56 -3.77 11.49
N TRP A 55 -10.90 -5.04 11.16
CA TRP A 55 -10.04 -5.88 10.34
C TRP A 55 -9.80 -5.28 8.94
N LEU A 56 -10.69 -4.43 8.43
CA LEU A 56 -10.47 -3.71 7.16
C LEU A 56 -9.23 -2.82 7.19
N THR A 57 -8.90 -2.23 8.36
CA THR A 57 -7.67 -1.44 8.52
C THR A 57 -6.53 -2.26 9.05
N THR A 58 -6.75 -3.07 10.10
CA THR A 58 -5.69 -3.88 10.70
C THR A 58 -5.16 -4.91 9.71
N GLY A 59 -6.04 -5.66 9.03
CA GLY A 59 -5.65 -6.63 8.00
C GLY A 59 -4.94 -5.98 6.82
N PHE A 60 -5.40 -4.80 6.40
CA PHE A 60 -4.73 -4.01 5.37
C PHE A 60 -3.30 -3.64 5.79
N MET A 61 -3.10 -3.10 6.99
CA MET A 61 -1.77 -2.75 7.50
C MET A 61 -0.84 -3.95 7.62
N LEU A 62 -1.37 -5.10 8.04
CA LEU A 62 -0.61 -6.34 8.16
C LEU A 62 -0.09 -6.81 6.80
N VAL A 63 -0.97 -6.88 5.79
CA VAL A 63 -0.59 -7.28 4.43
C VAL A 63 0.39 -6.27 3.83
N MET A 64 0.14 -4.98 4.01
CA MET A 64 1.04 -3.92 3.55
C MET A 64 2.45 -4.09 4.12
N CYS A 65 2.59 -4.30 5.45
CA CYS A 65 3.88 -4.49 6.10
C CYS A 65 4.66 -5.71 5.56
N VAL A 66 3.98 -6.83 5.33
CA VAL A 66 4.63 -8.05 4.79
C VAL A 66 5.00 -7.90 3.32
N SER A 67 4.27 -7.06 2.58
CA SER A 67 4.55 -6.82 1.16
C SER A 67 5.71 -5.85 0.94
N MET A 68 6.02 -4.96 1.90
CA MET A 68 7.10 -3.98 1.77
C MET A 68 8.48 -4.60 1.47
N PRO A 69 8.92 -5.69 2.12
CA PRO A 69 10.21 -6.30 1.81
C PRO A 69 10.30 -6.93 0.42
N ILE A 70 9.18 -7.17 -0.26
CA ILE A 70 9.16 -7.69 -1.63
C ILE A 70 9.46 -6.57 -2.65
N SER A 71 9.21 -5.32 -2.27
CA SER A 71 9.34 -4.14 -3.13
C SER A 71 10.72 -3.98 -3.79
N PRO A 72 11.87 -4.06 -3.06
CA PRO A 72 13.19 -3.92 -3.67
C PRO A 72 13.50 -5.05 -4.67
N TRP A 73 13.07 -6.28 -4.36
CA TRP A 73 13.22 -7.39 -5.30
C TRP A 73 12.43 -7.14 -6.60
N MET A 74 11.20 -6.66 -6.49
CA MET A 74 10.39 -6.30 -7.68
C MET A 74 11.03 -5.17 -8.48
N LEU A 75 11.60 -4.15 -7.82
CA LEU A 75 12.33 -3.06 -8.46
C LEU A 75 13.56 -3.54 -9.24
N ASN A 76 14.28 -4.54 -8.71
CA ASN A 76 15.46 -5.08 -9.37
C ASN A 76 15.10 -5.98 -10.57
N ASN A 77 13.99 -6.71 -10.50
CA ASN A 77 13.65 -7.71 -11.54
C ASN A 77 12.61 -7.21 -12.56
N LEU A 78 11.76 -6.24 -12.18
CA LEU A 78 10.75 -5.67 -13.07
C LEU A 78 11.14 -4.24 -13.48
N SER A 79 10.64 -3.78 -14.62
CA SER A 79 10.74 -2.35 -14.91
C SER A 79 9.84 -1.55 -13.98
N PHE A 80 10.32 -0.39 -13.53
CA PHE A 80 9.51 0.46 -12.65
C PHE A 80 8.14 0.78 -13.25
N ARG A 81 8.07 1.02 -14.55
CA ARG A 81 6.80 1.26 -15.25
C ARG A 81 5.84 0.07 -15.12
N GLN A 82 6.32 -1.15 -15.34
CA GLN A 82 5.50 -2.37 -15.21
C GLN A 82 5.03 -2.56 -13.78
N MET A 83 5.92 -2.37 -12.81
CA MET A 83 5.62 -2.48 -11.40
C MET A 83 4.60 -1.43 -10.95
N PHE A 84 4.75 -0.17 -11.36
CA PHE A 84 3.84 0.92 -11.06
C PHE A 84 2.44 0.67 -11.63
N ILE A 85 2.34 0.39 -12.93
CA ILE A 85 1.06 0.09 -13.58
C ILE A 85 0.43 -1.19 -13.01
N GLY A 86 1.22 -2.23 -12.76
CA GLY A 86 0.74 -3.48 -12.19
C GLY A 86 0.19 -3.32 -10.78
N ALA A 87 0.86 -2.54 -9.92
CA ALA A 87 0.38 -2.24 -8.59
C ALA A 87 -0.93 -1.42 -8.61
N LEU A 88 -1.01 -0.39 -9.45
CA LEU A 88 -2.23 0.40 -9.63
C LEU A 88 -3.39 -0.46 -10.17
N ALA A 89 -3.13 -1.32 -11.16
CA ALA A 89 -4.13 -2.23 -11.71
C ALA A 89 -4.61 -3.25 -10.66
N LEU A 90 -3.70 -3.79 -9.84
CA LEU A 90 -4.06 -4.68 -8.75
C LEU A 90 -4.94 -3.97 -7.71
N PHE A 91 -4.63 -2.70 -7.41
CA PHE A 91 -5.45 -1.87 -6.53
C PHE A 91 -6.86 -1.67 -7.12
N ASP A 92 -6.96 -1.33 -8.41
CA ASP A 92 -8.26 -1.17 -9.09
C ASP A 92 -9.08 -2.46 -9.11
N VAL A 93 -8.45 -3.61 -9.34
CA VAL A 93 -9.12 -4.92 -9.27
C VAL A 93 -9.62 -5.19 -7.87
N GLY A 94 -8.84 -4.88 -6.83
CA GLY A 94 -9.27 -4.95 -5.43
C GLY A 94 -10.48 -4.05 -5.15
N SER A 95 -10.42 -2.79 -5.59
CA SER A 95 -11.53 -1.83 -5.46
C SER A 95 -12.78 -2.31 -6.21
N LEU A 96 -12.61 -2.87 -7.40
CA LEU A 96 -13.71 -3.44 -8.19
C LEU A 96 -14.41 -4.58 -7.44
N MET A 97 -13.64 -5.51 -6.85
CA MET A 97 -14.21 -6.59 -6.03
C MET A 97 -15.02 -6.03 -4.86
N ILE A 98 -14.54 -4.98 -4.21
CA ILE A 98 -15.23 -4.33 -3.10
C ILE A 98 -16.57 -3.71 -3.58
N VAL A 99 -16.56 -3.00 -4.71
CA VAL A 99 -17.78 -2.39 -5.30
C VAL A 99 -18.82 -3.44 -5.64
N PHE A 100 -18.40 -4.57 -6.19
CA PHE A 100 -19.31 -5.67 -6.55
C PHE A 100 -19.75 -6.54 -5.37
N THR A 101 -19.25 -6.29 -4.15
CA THR A 101 -19.68 -7.04 -2.98
C THR A 101 -21.16 -6.79 -2.68
N PRO A 102 -22.03 -7.84 -2.69
CA PRO A 102 -23.44 -7.68 -2.35
C PRO A 102 -23.60 -7.56 -0.83
N ALA A 103 -24.27 -6.49 -0.37
CA ALA A 103 -24.61 -6.34 1.05
C ALA A 103 -25.54 -7.46 1.55
N SER A 104 -26.35 -8.05 0.65
CA SER A 104 -27.24 -9.17 0.97
C SER A 104 -26.54 -10.45 1.44
N TRP A 105 -25.24 -10.57 1.22
CA TRP A 105 -24.43 -11.71 1.71
C TRP A 105 -24.05 -11.57 3.20
N GLY A 106 -24.39 -10.47 3.86
CA GLY A 106 -24.08 -10.24 5.26
C GLY A 106 -22.59 -10.46 5.57
N VAL A 107 -22.28 -11.25 6.59
CA VAL A 107 -20.90 -11.54 7.02
C VAL A 107 -20.04 -12.14 5.88
N ASN A 108 -20.59 -12.97 5.01
CA ASN A 108 -19.85 -13.53 3.86
C ASN A 108 -19.44 -12.42 2.86
N GLY A 109 -20.31 -11.43 2.65
CA GLY A 109 -19.99 -10.27 1.83
C GLY A 109 -18.83 -9.47 2.43
N PHE A 110 -18.79 -9.30 3.74
CA PHE A 110 -17.66 -8.66 4.41
C PHE A 110 -16.32 -9.38 4.16
N TRP A 111 -16.31 -10.72 4.26
CA TRP A 111 -15.08 -11.48 3.97
C TRP A 111 -14.66 -11.42 2.50
N PHE A 112 -15.63 -11.35 1.58
CA PHE A 112 -15.34 -11.12 0.16
C PHE A 112 -14.74 -9.72 -0.08
N MET A 113 -15.28 -8.69 0.56
CA MET A 113 -14.70 -7.34 0.58
C MET A 113 -13.27 -7.35 1.13
N MET A 114 -12.99 -8.17 2.16
CA MET A 114 -11.66 -8.30 2.75
C MET A 114 -10.62 -8.80 1.74
N ILE A 115 -10.99 -9.70 0.82
CA ILE A 115 -10.09 -10.15 -0.25
C ILE A 115 -9.68 -8.98 -1.13
N GLY A 116 -10.62 -8.13 -1.54
CA GLY A 116 -10.31 -6.91 -2.29
C GLY A 116 -9.36 -5.98 -1.51
N ARG A 117 -9.58 -5.84 -0.19
CA ARG A 117 -8.67 -5.05 0.69
C ARG A 117 -7.27 -5.63 0.79
N VAL A 118 -7.13 -6.95 0.80
CA VAL A 118 -5.82 -7.63 0.77
C VAL A 118 -5.07 -7.31 -0.54
N MET A 119 -5.77 -7.32 -1.68
CA MET A 119 -5.17 -6.95 -2.98
C MET A 119 -4.71 -5.49 -3.00
N GLU A 120 -5.55 -4.56 -2.52
CA GLU A 120 -5.18 -3.16 -2.37
C GLU A 120 -3.97 -2.98 -1.43
N ALA A 121 -3.95 -3.66 -0.29
CA ALA A 121 -2.87 -3.60 0.68
C ALA A 121 -1.54 -4.11 0.12
N PHE A 122 -1.57 -5.20 -0.64
CA PHE A 122 -0.38 -5.72 -1.32
C PHE A 122 0.16 -4.70 -2.33
N ALA A 123 -0.71 -4.11 -3.15
CA ALA A 123 -0.34 -3.09 -4.12
C ALA A 123 0.33 -1.87 -3.45
N VAL A 124 -0.26 -1.38 -2.36
CA VAL A 124 0.31 -0.27 -1.58
C VAL A 124 1.64 -0.65 -0.96
N GLY A 125 1.74 -1.84 -0.32
CA GLY A 125 2.95 -2.31 0.35
C GLY A 125 4.14 -2.42 -0.60
N VAL A 126 3.92 -2.87 -1.82
CA VAL A 126 4.95 -2.94 -2.85
C VAL A 126 5.31 -1.56 -3.39
N LEU A 127 4.34 -0.69 -3.62
CA LEU A 127 4.58 0.59 -4.29
C LEU A 127 5.18 1.66 -3.35
N PHE A 128 4.86 1.64 -2.05
CA PHE A 128 5.29 2.69 -1.13
C PHE A 128 6.82 2.81 -0.96
N PRO A 129 7.60 1.73 -0.71
CA PRO A 129 9.05 1.85 -0.68
C PRO A 129 9.61 2.22 -2.06
N SER A 130 9.02 1.67 -3.12
CA SER A 130 9.49 1.86 -4.49
C SER A 130 9.36 3.30 -4.97
N TYR A 131 8.26 4.01 -4.66
CA TYR A 131 8.12 5.40 -5.11
C TYR A 131 9.17 6.31 -4.48
N GLN A 132 9.54 6.08 -3.22
CA GLN A 132 10.56 6.86 -2.52
C GLN A 132 11.94 6.64 -3.15
N THR A 133 12.30 5.37 -3.41
CA THR A 133 13.55 5.02 -4.07
C THR A 133 13.67 5.66 -5.44
N VAL A 134 12.63 5.52 -6.26
CA VAL A 134 12.62 6.11 -7.61
C VAL A 134 12.63 7.63 -7.56
N LEU A 135 11.92 8.24 -6.62
CA LEU A 135 11.92 9.69 -6.46
C LEU A 135 13.31 10.23 -6.12
N LEU A 136 14.06 9.53 -5.26
CA LEU A 136 15.44 9.87 -4.95
C LEU A 136 16.37 9.68 -6.15
N GLU A 137 16.15 8.65 -6.97
CA GLU A 137 16.98 8.36 -8.12
C GLU A 137 16.85 9.42 -9.23
N ILE A 138 15.62 9.84 -9.54
CA ILE A 138 15.37 10.85 -10.58
C ILE A 138 15.64 12.29 -10.12
N THR A 139 15.93 12.50 -8.84
CA THR A 139 16.14 13.82 -8.26
C THR A 139 17.63 14.10 -8.06
N PRO A 140 18.19 15.21 -8.56
CA PRO A 140 19.54 15.66 -8.30
C PRO A 140 19.84 15.74 -6.80
N LYS A 141 21.08 15.48 -6.40
CA LYS A 141 21.47 15.38 -5.00
C LYS A 141 21.16 16.64 -4.18
N ASP A 142 21.29 17.80 -4.78
CA ASP A 142 21.02 19.12 -4.20
C ASP A 142 19.52 19.41 -4.00
N GLU A 143 18.64 18.76 -4.79
CA GLU A 143 17.18 18.95 -4.71
C GLU A 143 16.47 17.84 -3.91
N ARG A 144 17.17 16.76 -3.50
CA ARG A 144 16.57 15.59 -2.84
C ARG A 144 15.78 15.96 -1.58
N GLY A 145 16.33 16.85 -0.74
CA GLY A 145 15.68 17.30 0.48
C GLY A 145 14.32 17.97 0.20
N THR A 146 14.28 18.88 -0.76
CA THR A 146 13.05 19.57 -1.16
C THR A 146 12.02 18.62 -1.77
N THR A 147 12.46 17.75 -2.67
CA THR A 147 11.58 16.77 -3.34
C THR A 147 10.96 15.79 -2.34
N MET A 148 11.76 15.25 -1.41
CA MET A 148 11.27 14.37 -0.35
C MET A 148 10.37 15.11 0.65
N GLY A 149 10.67 16.37 0.94
CA GLY A 149 9.80 17.23 1.75
C GLY A 149 8.41 17.43 1.12
N ILE A 150 8.36 17.71 -0.18
CA ILE A 150 7.10 17.81 -0.94
C ILE A 150 6.37 16.47 -0.95
N ALA A 151 7.06 15.37 -1.21
CA ALA A 151 6.44 14.05 -1.17
C ALA A 151 5.85 13.73 0.23
N GLY A 152 6.58 14.06 1.29
CA GLY A 152 6.11 13.92 2.68
C GLY A 152 4.86 14.77 2.98
N LEU A 153 4.82 16.02 2.50
CA LEU A 153 3.64 16.88 2.61
C LEU A 153 2.44 16.31 1.85
N VAL A 154 2.65 15.82 0.63
CA VAL A 154 1.59 15.19 -0.18
C VAL A 154 1.03 13.97 0.54
N MET A 155 1.89 13.07 1.04
CA MET A 155 1.44 11.86 1.76
C MET A 155 0.76 12.20 3.09
N GLY A 156 1.31 13.14 3.85
CA GLY A 156 0.69 13.60 5.11
C GLY A 156 -0.68 14.25 4.87
N SER A 157 -0.82 15.05 3.82
CA SER A 157 -2.11 15.65 3.46
C SER A 157 -3.14 14.59 3.01
N ALA A 158 -2.70 13.50 2.35
CA ALA A 158 -3.58 12.40 1.97
C ALA A 158 -4.26 11.76 3.19
N LEU A 159 -3.49 11.55 4.27
CA LEU A 159 -4.04 10.98 5.50
C LEU A 159 -5.08 11.92 6.16
N ALA A 160 -4.85 13.22 6.12
CA ALA A 160 -5.78 14.22 6.66
C ALA A 160 -7.03 14.42 5.76
N CYS A 161 -6.85 14.40 4.44
CA CYS A 161 -7.94 14.58 3.48
C CYS A 161 -8.89 13.38 3.39
N GLY A 162 -8.41 12.17 3.70
CA GLY A 162 -9.21 10.95 3.59
C GLY A 162 -10.55 11.00 4.32
N PRO A 163 -10.58 11.27 5.64
CA PRO A 163 -11.83 11.39 6.38
C PRO A 163 -12.75 12.50 5.88
N ILE A 164 -12.17 13.62 5.39
CA ILE A 164 -12.94 14.76 4.85
C ILE A 164 -13.66 14.33 3.55
N ILE A 165 -12.91 13.74 2.62
CA ILE A 165 -13.46 13.24 1.34
C ILE A 165 -14.51 12.17 1.61
N SER A 166 -14.21 11.23 2.50
CA SER A 166 -15.14 10.17 2.88
C SER A 166 -16.42 10.73 3.51
N GLY A 167 -16.30 11.70 4.43
CA GLY A 167 -17.45 12.35 5.04
C GLY A 167 -18.36 13.06 4.03
N ILE A 168 -17.77 13.74 3.03
CA ILE A 168 -18.52 14.40 1.96
C ILE A 168 -19.21 13.35 1.08
N VAL A 169 -18.49 12.31 0.64
CA VAL A 169 -19.06 11.28 -0.24
C VAL A 169 -20.18 10.54 0.47
N LEU A 170 -19.99 10.12 1.72
CA LEU A 170 -20.98 9.36 2.49
C LEU A 170 -22.23 10.18 2.85
N LYS A 171 -22.15 11.51 2.82
CA LYS A 171 -23.32 12.38 3.02
C LYS A 171 -24.29 12.32 1.84
N PHE A 172 -23.80 12.13 0.62
CA PHE A 172 -24.61 12.24 -0.60
C PHE A 172 -24.72 10.91 -1.35
N PHE A 173 -23.84 9.96 -1.10
CA PHE A 173 -23.72 8.71 -1.83
C PHE A 173 -23.52 7.52 -0.88
N ASP A 174 -23.65 6.30 -1.41
CA ASP A 174 -23.36 5.07 -0.69
C ASP A 174 -21.84 4.86 -0.49
N TRP A 175 -21.45 4.04 0.48
CA TRP A 175 -20.05 3.72 0.81
C TRP A 175 -19.25 3.15 -0.38
N LYS A 176 -19.91 2.45 -1.30
CA LYS A 176 -19.29 1.95 -2.54
C LYS A 176 -18.76 3.07 -3.44
N SER A 177 -19.37 4.24 -3.38
CA SER A 177 -18.97 5.40 -4.17
C SER A 177 -17.56 5.91 -3.83
N LEU A 178 -17.06 5.64 -2.61
CA LEU A 178 -15.68 5.92 -2.24
C LEU A 178 -14.70 5.11 -3.11
N PHE A 179 -14.94 3.82 -3.24
CA PHE A 179 -14.07 2.94 -4.04
C PHE A 179 -14.19 3.26 -5.54
N ILE A 180 -15.39 3.60 -6.01
CA ILE A 180 -15.59 4.05 -7.41
C ILE A 180 -14.81 5.33 -7.67
N LEU A 181 -14.82 6.30 -6.75
CA LEU A 181 -14.06 7.53 -6.87
C LEU A 181 -12.56 7.25 -7.00
N PHE A 182 -12.01 6.43 -6.10
CA PHE A 182 -10.60 6.09 -6.13
C PHE A 182 -10.23 5.29 -7.39
N MET A 183 -11.07 4.36 -7.80
CA MET A 183 -10.87 3.58 -9.02
C MET A 183 -10.82 4.48 -10.27
N ILE A 184 -11.71 5.48 -10.39
CA ILE A 184 -11.67 6.44 -11.50
C ILE A 184 -10.34 7.20 -11.53
N ILE A 185 -9.87 7.68 -10.38
CA ILE A 185 -8.60 8.43 -10.29
C ILE A 185 -7.41 7.51 -10.62
N ILE A 186 -7.36 6.30 -10.05
CA ILE A 186 -6.29 5.34 -10.29
C ILE A 186 -6.27 4.90 -11.75
N THR A 187 -7.43 4.61 -12.36
CA THR A 187 -7.51 4.31 -13.80
C THR A 187 -6.97 5.47 -14.65
N ALA A 188 -7.30 6.72 -14.31
CA ALA A 188 -6.73 7.89 -15.00
C ALA A 188 -5.20 7.93 -14.86
N VAL A 189 -4.66 7.64 -13.68
CA VAL A 189 -3.20 7.56 -13.45
C VAL A 189 -2.58 6.40 -14.24
N ILE A 190 -3.24 5.25 -14.35
CA ILE A 190 -2.79 4.13 -15.18
C ILE A 190 -2.69 4.57 -16.66
N ILE A 191 -3.68 5.29 -17.17
CA ILE A 191 -3.66 5.82 -18.55
C ILE A 191 -2.51 6.82 -18.72
N MET A 192 -2.30 7.72 -17.75
CA MET A 192 -1.18 8.66 -17.75
C MET A 192 0.17 7.92 -17.74
N ALA A 193 0.34 6.91 -16.91
CA ALA A 193 1.56 6.09 -16.87
C ALA A 193 1.75 5.30 -18.15
N GLY A 194 0.66 4.78 -18.73
CA GLY A 194 0.62 4.07 -20.00
C GLY A 194 1.00 4.94 -21.21
N SER A 195 0.64 6.24 -21.20
CA SER A 195 1.01 7.20 -22.25
C SER A 195 2.52 7.54 -22.29
N GLY A 196 3.29 7.02 -21.34
CA GLY A 196 4.75 7.18 -21.29
C GLY A 196 5.23 8.29 -20.35
N LEU A 197 4.37 8.81 -19.49
CA LEU A 197 4.80 9.75 -18.45
C LEU A 197 5.64 9.04 -17.36
N ILE A 198 5.39 7.75 -17.12
CA ILE A 198 6.27 6.91 -16.29
C ILE A 198 7.23 6.15 -17.19
N ARG A 199 8.53 6.27 -16.90
CA ARG A 199 9.64 5.69 -17.66
C ARG A 199 10.44 4.71 -16.80
N ASN A 200 11.26 3.91 -17.45
CA ASN A 200 12.22 3.04 -16.78
C ASN A 200 13.48 3.85 -16.50
N VAL A 201 13.67 4.19 -15.23
CA VAL A 201 14.76 5.07 -14.77
C VAL A 201 15.77 4.35 -13.90
N MET A 202 15.53 3.08 -13.55
CA MET A 202 16.41 2.26 -12.71
C MET A 202 16.99 1.10 -13.50
N ASP A 203 18.27 0.82 -13.28
CA ASP A 203 18.95 -0.35 -13.84
C ASP A 203 18.43 -1.63 -13.16
N ARG A 204 18.23 -2.66 -13.98
CA ARG A 204 17.80 -3.96 -13.48
C ARG A 204 19.01 -4.79 -13.11
N HIS A 205 18.97 -5.37 -11.94
CA HIS A 205 19.92 -6.38 -11.51
C HIS A 205 19.12 -7.61 -11.12
N GLU A 206 19.19 -8.67 -11.92
CA GLU A 206 18.48 -9.91 -11.59
C GLU A 206 18.96 -10.43 -10.24
N THR A 207 18.06 -10.42 -9.27
CA THR A 207 18.31 -10.91 -7.92
C THR A 207 17.31 -12.01 -7.59
N SER A 208 17.76 -13.03 -6.90
CA SER A 208 16.87 -14.07 -6.38
C SER A 208 16.07 -13.54 -5.19
N LEU A 209 14.76 -13.84 -5.14
CA LEU A 209 13.96 -13.50 -3.98
C LEU A 209 14.40 -14.34 -2.77
N ASP A 210 14.76 -13.68 -1.69
CA ASP A 210 15.05 -14.35 -0.43
C ASP A 210 13.73 -14.70 0.30
N TRP A 211 13.15 -15.85 -0.08
CA TRP A 211 11.92 -16.36 0.52
C TRP A 211 11.98 -16.48 2.05
N LEU A 212 13.15 -16.75 2.60
CA LEU A 212 13.30 -16.87 4.05
C LEU A 212 13.15 -15.49 4.73
N SER A 213 13.69 -14.43 4.15
CA SER A 213 13.49 -13.07 4.65
C SER A 213 12.05 -12.63 4.54
N VAL A 214 11.36 -12.94 3.43
CA VAL A 214 9.92 -12.67 3.29
C VAL A 214 9.12 -13.44 4.34
N PHE A 215 9.44 -14.71 4.59
CA PHE A 215 8.77 -15.50 5.62
C PHE A 215 9.02 -14.94 7.03
N LEU A 216 10.24 -14.53 7.34
CA LEU A 216 10.58 -13.94 8.64
C LEU A 216 9.90 -12.59 8.87
N SER A 217 9.61 -11.82 7.81
CA SER A 217 8.85 -10.57 7.92
C SER A 217 7.41 -10.77 8.39
N ILE A 218 6.85 -11.98 8.28
CA ILE A 218 5.55 -12.36 8.86
C ILE A 218 5.55 -12.17 10.39
N GLY A 219 6.72 -12.23 11.03
CA GLY A 219 6.85 -11.89 12.45
C GLY A 219 6.31 -10.50 12.81
N LEU A 220 6.37 -9.54 11.88
CA LEU A 220 5.76 -8.22 12.09
C LEU A 220 4.23 -8.30 12.25
N ILE A 221 3.57 -9.22 11.54
CA ILE A 221 2.14 -9.47 11.69
C ILE A 221 1.82 -9.91 13.12
N GLY A 222 2.59 -10.86 13.65
CA GLY A 222 2.37 -11.39 14.99
C GLY A 222 2.51 -10.30 16.06
N ILE A 223 3.52 -9.43 15.96
CA ILE A 223 3.67 -8.29 16.87
C ILE A 223 2.47 -7.35 16.76
N MET A 224 2.09 -6.93 15.55
CA MET A 224 0.95 -6.04 15.35
C MET A 224 -0.38 -6.66 15.81
N TYR A 225 -0.55 -7.97 15.59
CA TYR A 225 -1.72 -8.70 16.10
C TYR A 225 -1.81 -8.63 17.62
N VAL A 226 -0.70 -8.91 18.32
CA VAL A 226 -0.68 -8.84 19.80
C VAL A 226 -0.95 -7.44 20.29
N VAL A 227 -0.36 -6.41 19.68
CA VAL A 227 -0.64 -5.01 20.02
C VAL A 227 -2.13 -4.67 19.83
N ASN A 228 -2.75 -5.17 18.76
CA ASN A 228 -4.19 -4.95 18.51
C ASN A 228 -5.10 -5.66 19.53
N GLN A 229 -4.59 -6.64 20.26
CA GLN A 229 -5.35 -7.33 21.33
C GLN A 229 -5.29 -6.61 22.67
N ILE A 230 -4.40 -5.62 22.81
CA ILE A 230 -4.29 -4.83 24.05
C ILE A 230 -5.60 -4.03 24.22
N GLY A 231 -6.21 -4.15 25.38
CA GLY A 231 -7.48 -3.46 25.71
C GLY A 231 -8.75 -4.20 25.32
N LYS A 232 -8.66 -5.37 24.68
CA LYS A 232 -9.85 -6.21 24.43
C LYS A 232 -10.18 -7.08 25.62
N HIS A 233 -11.48 -7.31 25.81
CA HIS A 233 -11.97 -8.25 26.81
C HIS A 233 -11.82 -9.71 26.31
N HIS A 234 -11.57 -10.64 27.22
CA HIS A 234 -11.43 -12.08 26.93
C HIS A 234 -10.22 -12.46 26.01
N VAL A 235 -9.07 -11.88 26.29
CA VAL A 235 -7.84 -12.20 25.58
C VAL A 235 -7.08 -13.34 26.25
N ASN A 236 -6.70 -14.37 25.50
CA ASN A 236 -5.80 -15.41 25.99
C ASN A 236 -4.35 -14.89 26.02
N TRP A 237 -3.95 -14.33 27.13
CA TRP A 237 -2.62 -13.71 27.28
C TRP A 237 -1.48 -14.71 27.18
N ALA A 238 -1.68 -15.99 27.59
CA ALA A 238 -0.65 -17.01 27.45
C ALA A 238 -0.31 -17.25 25.97
N PHE A 239 -1.33 -17.36 25.12
CA PHE A 239 -1.14 -17.47 23.66
C PHE A 239 -0.46 -16.22 23.06
N ASN A 240 -0.92 -15.02 23.47
CA ASN A 240 -0.38 -13.78 22.96
C ASN A 240 1.09 -13.55 23.36
N TRP A 241 1.49 -13.91 24.58
CA TRP A 241 2.89 -13.85 24.99
C TRP A 241 3.76 -14.82 24.19
N GLY A 242 3.29 -16.04 23.95
CA GLY A 242 3.97 -17.00 23.10
C GLY A 242 4.13 -16.49 21.66
N LEU A 243 3.05 -15.96 21.09
CA LEU A 243 3.07 -15.38 19.74
C LEU A 243 4.04 -14.17 19.67
N LEU A 244 4.05 -13.29 20.69
CA LEU A 244 4.94 -12.14 20.74
C LEU A 244 6.41 -12.56 20.76
N ILE A 245 6.77 -13.56 21.57
CA ILE A 245 8.14 -14.06 21.65
C ILE A 245 8.59 -14.64 20.32
N ILE A 246 7.78 -15.51 19.70
CA ILE A 246 8.08 -16.12 18.39
C ILE A 246 8.22 -15.02 17.33
N SER A 247 7.34 -14.04 17.34
CA SER A 247 7.36 -12.92 16.40
C SER A 247 8.58 -12.03 16.56
N LEU A 248 8.98 -11.73 17.79
CA LEU A 248 10.22 -10.98 18.08
C LEU A 248 11.45 -11.76 17.62
N ILE A 249 11.51 -13.07 17.87
CA ILE A 249 12.62 -13.91 17.37
C ILE A 249 12.68 -13.87 15.84
N ALA A 250 11.52 -13.99 15.16
CA ALA A 250 11.46 -13.93 13.70
C ALA A 250 11.97 -12.58 13.16
N VAL A 251 11.57 -11.46 13.77
CA VAL A 251 12.03 -10.12 13.37
C VAL A 251 13.53 -9.93 13.65
N VAL A 252 14.03 -10.40 14.78
CA VAL A 252 15.49 -10.35 15.08
C VAL A 252 16.28 -11.18 14.06
N LEU A 253 15.81 -12.39 13.75
CA LEU A 253 16.43 -13.24 12.72
C LEU A 253 16.37 -12.58 11.33
N PHE A 254 15.27 -11.91 10.99
CA PHE A 254 15.15 -11.12 9.78
C PHE A 254 16.23 -10.03 9.72
N CYS A 255 16.35 -9.20 10.76
CA CYS A 255 17.35 -8.15 10.83
C CYS A 255 18.79 -8.69 10.72
N VAL A 256 19.13 -9.72 11.51
CA VAL A 256 20.45 -10.34 11.47
C VAL A 256 20.78 -10.91 10.08
N ARG A 257 19.76 -11.51 9.42
CA ARG A 257 19.93 -12.03 8.08
C ARG A 257 20.16 -10.92 7.05
N GLN A 258 19.42 -9.80 7.12
CA GLN A 258 19.62 -8.66 6.22
C GLN A 258 21.05 -8.09 6.30
N PHE A 259 21.65 -8.03 7.48
CA PHE A 259 23.04 -7.61 7.64
C PHE A 259 24.07 -8.59 7.07
N LYS A 260 23.72 -9.87 6.89
CA LYS A 260 24.64 -10.90 6.38
C LYS A 260 24.49 -11.16 4.87
N LEU A 261 23.40 -10.71 4.25
CA LEU A 261 23.16 -10.91 2.82
C LEU A 261 24.03 -9.94 1.99
N LYS A 262 24.58 -10.46 0.87
CA LYS A 262 25.30 -9.64 -0.12
C LYS A 262 24.36 -8.69 -0.89
N THR A 263 23.10 -9.08 -1.05
CA THR A 263 22.04 -8.29 -1.66
C THR A 263 20.86 -8.24 -0.68
N PRO A 264 20.87 -7.33 0.32
CA PRO A 264 19.78 -7.23 1.27
C PRO A 264 18.48 -6.78 0.58
N LEU A 265 17.33 -7.16 1.16
CA LEU A 265 16.01 -6.70 0.72
C LEU A 265 15.68 -5.26 1.16
N LEU A 266 16.50 -4.72 2.09
CA LEU A 266 16.37 -3.37 2.66
C LEU A 266 17.64 -2.56 2.39
#